data_0e89ca90a30cc355ddc43b0225701cbb
#
_entry.id   0e89ca90a30cc355ddc43b0225701cbb
#
_cell.length_a   1.000
_cell.length_b   1.000
_cell.length_c   1.000
_cell.angle_alpha   90.00
_cell.angle_beta   90.00
_cell.angle_gamma   90.00
#
_symmetry.space_group_name_H-M   'P 1'
#
loop_
_entity.id
_entity.type
_entity.pdbx_description
1 polymer ?
#
loop_
_entity_poly.entity_id
_entity_poly.type
_entity_poly.pdbx_seq_one_letter_code
_entity_poly.pdbx_strand_id
1 'polypeptide(L)'
;MSEIGPCSSEKLAEFSKLNERYVREWLGAMTTAEVVSYDAFRDLYVLPKEHAAMLTRAAGPRNQSLYMQYIPLLAKVEDQIVDCFQSGGGVPYSEYTTFHAVMAEASAARFDSLLVQSVLPIVPNIEERLESGISVADIGCGSGHAINVMAQAFPKSTFTGIDFSSEAISVAREEAQHLNLDNVEFLQQDAANLQLNEAFDFITTFDAVHDQAHPRKMVSGIYASLKPGGYWLCADLCASSHLGENLDHPIGTFGYTVSCMHCMSVSLAYEGEGLGAMWGAQKAREIFTDAGFRVEEVARVDGDAGNNYYLCSRQN
;
A
#
# COMPACT_ATOMS: atom_id res chain seq x y z
N MET A 1 9.37 20.42 -12.86
CA MET A 1 9.24 20.67 -14.31
C MET A 1 7.78 20.82 -14.74
N SER A 2 6.89 19.92 -14.35
CA SER A 2 5.45 20.03 -14.68
C SER A 2 4.80 21.33 -14.18
N GLU A 3 5.29 21.90 -13.07
CA GLU A 3 4.76 23.12 -12.45
C GLU A 3 5.35 24.40 -13.05
N ILE A 4 6.64 24.38 -13.46
CA ILE A 4 7.35 25.57 -13.91
C ILE A 4 7.49 25.68 -15.44
N GLY A 5 7.09 24.62 -16.16
CA GLY A 5 7.19 24.54 -17.62
C GLY A 5 8.65 24.46 -18.11
N PRO A 6 8.90 24.87 -19.36
CA PRO A 6 10.26 24.89 -19.94
C PRO A 6 11.23 25.69 -19.08
N CYS A 7 12.40 25.11 -18.75
CA CYS A 7 13.35 25.75 -17.85
C CYS A 7 14.80 25.28 -18.12
N SER A 8 15.77 26.11 -17.71
CA SER A 8 17.19 25.74 -17.66
C SER A 8 17.47 24.86 -16.43
N SER A 9 18.67 24.24 -16.37
CA SER A 9 19.11 23.47 -15.21
C SER A 9 19.19 24.31 -13.94
N GLU A 10 19.65 25.60 -14.05
CA GLU A 10 19.74 26.52 -12.95
C GLU A 10 18.36 26.85 -12.36
N LYS A 11 17.37 27.14 -13.23
CA LYS A 11 16.02 27.46 -12.79
C LYS A 11 15.35 26.24 -12.12
N LEU A 12 15.58 25.03 -12.64
CA LEU A 12 15.08 23.83 -12.02
C LEU A 12 15.73 23.58 -10.65
N ALA A 13 17.05 23.77 -10.58
CA ALA A 13 17.82 23.63 -9.33
C ALA A 13 17.35 24.61 -8.26
N GLU A 14 17.17 25.89 -8.62
CA GLU A 14 16.63 26.92 -7.73
C GLU A 14 15.25 26.58 -7.20
N PHE A 15 14.32 26.19 -8.10
CA PHE A 15 12.95 25.83 -7.76
C PHE A 15 12.89 24.62 -6.83
N SER A 16 13.71 23.59 -7.11
CA SER A 16 13.75 22.34 -6.33
C SER A 16 14.66 22.41 -5.10
N LYS A 17 15.38 23.51 -4.90
CA LYS A 17 16.39 23.70 -3.83
C LYS A 17 17.48 22.61 -3.87
N LEU A 18 17.89 22.21 -5.06
CA LEU A 18 18.91 21.20 -5.30
C LEU A 18 20.18 21.82 -5.89
N ASN A 19 21.30 21.10 -5.81
CA ASN A 19 22.55 21.54 -6.42
C ASN A 19 22.47 21.43 -7.95
N GLU A 20 22.75 22.52 -8.65
CA GLU A 20 22.63 22.65 -10.10
C GLU A 20 23.47 21.61 -10.84
N ARG A 21 24.71 21.34 -10.40
CA ARG A 21 25.58 20.39 -11.10
C ARG A 21 24.96 18.98 -11.16
N TYR A 22 24.28 18.55 -10.07
CA TYR A 22 23.59 17.27 -10.03
C TYR A 22 22.29 17.31 -10.85
N VAL A 23 21.55 18.42 -10.82
CA VAL A 23 20.33 18.60 -11.63
C VAL A 23 20.66 18.53 -13.11
N ARG A 24 21.73 19.21 -13.57
CA ARG A 24 22.18 19.17 -14.96
C ARG A 24 22.59 17.78 -15.41
N GLU A 25 23.32 17.03 -14.58
CA GLU A 25 23.70 15.64 -14.90
C GLU A 25 22.47 14.74 -15.01
N TRP A 26 21.53 14.89 -14.06
CA TRP A 26 20.27 14.17 -14.09
C TRP A 26 19.43 14.51 -15.34
N LEU A 27 19.34 15.80 -15.70
CA LEU A 27 18.67 16.21 -16.92
C LEU A 27 19.34 15.63 -18.18
N GLY A 28 20.65 15.51 -18.19
CA GLY A 28 21.37 14.82 -19.26
C GLY A 28 20.94 13.36 -19.39
N ALA A 29 20.87 12.63 -18.29
CA ALA A 29 20.38 11.25 -18.28
C ALA A 29 18.91 11.15 -18.74
N MET A 30 18.03 12.02 -18.25
CA MET A 30 16.61 12.02 -18.63
C MET A 30 16.39 12.43 -20.10
N THR A 31 17.23 13.30 -20.61
CA THR A 31 17.14 13.73 -22.03
C THR A 31 17.62 12.62 -22.98
N THR A 32 18.73 11.98 -22.66
CA THR A 32 19.23 10.85 -23.47
C THR A 32 18.35 9.62 -23.39
N ALA A 33 17.56 9.47 -22.34
CA ALA A 33 16.52 8.45 -22.19
C ALA A 33 15.17 8.86 -22.82
N GLU A 34 15.11 10.03 -23.49
CA GLU A 34 13.89 10.56 -24.12
C GLU A 34 12.73 10.83 -23.14
N VAL A 35 13.00 10.85 -21.83
CA VAL A 35 12.01 11.18 -20.79
C VAL A 35 11.72 12.68 -20.75
N VAL A 36 12.78 13.50 -20.96
CA VAL A 36 12.75 14.95 -21.01
C VAL A 36 13.23 15.40 -22.39
N SER A 37 12.52 16.33 -23.01
CA SER A 37 12.95 16.96 -24.26
C SER A 37 13.90 18.12 -23.98
N TYR A 38 14.85 18.37 -24.90
CA TYR A 38 15.81 19.45 -24.80
C TYR A 38 15.81 20.31 -26.06
N ASP A 39 15.60 21.61 -25.89
CA ASP A 39 15.74 22.60 -26.96
C ASP A 39 17.16 23.18 -26.91
N ALA A 40 18.03 22.67 -27.78
CA ALA A 40 19.41 23.06 -27.83
C ALA A 40 19.63 24.54 -28.30
N PHE A 41 18.64 25.15 -28.94
CA PHE A 41 18.73 26.53 -29.39
C PHE A 41 18.48 27.54 -28.26
N ARG A 42 17.56 27.15 -27.33
CA ARG A 42 17.15 27.96 -26.19
C ARG A 42 17.81 27.56 -24.89
N ASP A 43 18.50 26.40 -24.88
CA ASP A 43 19.05 25.77 -23.67
C ASP A 43 17.97 25.49 -22.63
N LEU A 44 16.83 24.90 -23.05
CA LEU A 44 15.69 24.63 -22.20
C LEU A 44 15.31 23.15 -22.23
N TYR A 45 15.00 22.64 -21.04
CA TYR A 45 14.45 21.31 -20.82
C TYR A 45 12.94 21.36 -20.64
N VAL A 46 12.24 20.39 -21.21
CA VAL A 46 10.77 20.28 -21.16
C VAL A 46 10.38 18.87 -20.78
N LEU A 47 9.58 18.70 -19.75
CA LEU A 47 8.89 17.44 -19.49
C LEU A 47 7.62 17.42 -20.36
N PRO A 48 7.50 16.51 -21.37
CA PRO A 48 6.30 16.39 -22.17
C PRO A 48 5.06 16.11 -21.30
N LYS A 49 3.89 16.63 -21.69
CA LYS A 49 2.67 16.49 -20.90
C LYS A 49 2.24 15.02 -20.72
N GLU A 50 2.42 14.21 -21.75
CA GLU A 50 2.17 12.77 -21.76
C GLU A 50 3.08 12.03 -20.78
N HIS A 51 4.36 12.44 -20.64
CA HIS A 51 5.28 11.88 -19.66
C HIS A 51 4.94 12.39 -18.26
N ALA A 52 4.60 13.67 -18.10
CA ALA A 52 4.17 14.21 -16.80
C ALA A 52 2.93 13.48 -16.25
N ALA A 53 2.00 13.07 -17.13
CA ALA A 53 0.79 12.32 -16.77
C ALA A 53 1.07 10.91 -16.24
N MET A 54 2.32 10.43 -16.32
CA MET A 54 2.73 9.08 -15.87
C MET A 54 3.91 9.10 -14.89
N LEU A 55 4.61 10.22 -14.72
CA LEU A 55 5.88 10.27 -13.98
C LEU A 55 5.89 11.30 -12.85
N THR A 56 4.77 11.97 -12.59
CA THR A 56 4.68 12.97 -11.51
C THR A 56 3.66 12.56 -10.46
N ARG A 57 3.77 13.15 -9.25
CA ARG A 57 2.78 12.93 -8.18
C ARG A 57 1.37 13.31 -8.59
N ALA A 58 1.20 14.31 -9.44
CA ALA A 58 -0.11 14.69 -9.99
C ALA A 58 -0.77 13.61 -10.86
N ALA A 59 -0.02 12.59 -11.30
CA ALA A 59 -0.58 11.43 -12.01
C ALA A 59 -1.37 10.47 -11.08
N GLY A 60 -1.25 10.65 -9.75
CA GLY A 60 -1.91 9.79 -8.77
C GLY A 60 -1.50 8.31 -8.93
N PRO A 61 -2.47 7.37 -8.95
CA PRO A 61 -2.19 5.93 -9.07
C PRO A 61 -1.45 5.53 -10.36
N ARG A 62 -1.44 6.39 -11.38
CA ARG A 62 -0.73 6.16 -12.65
C ARG A 62 0.76 6.53 -12.62
N ASN A 63 1.25 7.05 -11.49
CA ASN A 63 2.64 7.48 -11.36
C ASN A 63 3.61 6.30 -11.37
N GLN A 64 4.19 6.01 -12.52
CA GLN A 64 5.15 4.92 -12.68
C GLN A 64 6.48 5.16 -11.93
N SER A 65 6.81 6.42 -11.61
CA SER A 65 8.04 6.73 -10.87
C SER A 65 8.01 6.19 -9.42
N LEU A 66 6.84 5.93 -8.86
CA LEU A 66 6.69 5.28 -7.55
C LEU A 66 7.32 3.89 -7.55
N TYR A 67 7.06 3.10 -8.60
CA TYR A 67 7.60 1.73 -8.72
C TYR A 67 9.12 1.71 -8.88
N MET A 68 9.72 2.78 -9.42
CA MET A 68 11.18 2.87 -9.55
C MET A 68 11.88 3.01 -8.18
N GLN A 69 11.18 3.45 -7.15
CA GLN A 69 11.73 3.52 -5.78
C GLN A 69 12.01 2.13 -5.18
N TYR A 70 11.38 1.07 -5.68
CA TYR A 70 11.70 -0.30 -5.27
C TYR A 70 13.12 -0.73 -5.65
N ILE A 71 13.70 -0.20 -6.73
CA ILE A 71 15.07 -0.55 -7.16
C ILE A 71 16.08 -0.25 -6.04
N PRO A 72 16.25 1.00 -5.58
CA PRO A 72 17.20 1.29 -4.50
C PRO A 72 16.78 0.70 -3.15
N LEU A 73 15.47 0.48 -2.92
CA LEU A 73 14.96 -0.15 -1.72
C LEU A 73 15.42 -1.60 -1.62
N LEU A 74 15.19 -2.40 -2.67
CA LEU A 74 15.50 -3.82 -2.70
C LEU A 74 17.01 -4.08 -2.86
N ALA A 75 17.74 -3.20 -3.55
CA ALA A 75 19.18 -3.31 -3.68
C ALA A 75 19.94 -3.26 -2.33
N LYS A 76 19.36 -2.65 -1.29
CA LYS A 76 19.98 -2.61 0.04
C LYS A 76 20.05 -3.97 0.74
N VAL A 77 19.19 -4.89 0.38
CA VAL A 77 19.08 -6.21 1.01
C VAL A 77 19.51 -7.35 0.08
N GLU A 78 20.07 -7.04 -1.10
CA GLU A 78 20.42 -8.01 -2.12
C GLU A 78 21.33 -9.13 -1.57
N ASP A 79 22.42 -8.77 -0.90
CA ASP A 79 23.35 -9.75 -0.33
C ASP A 79 22.67 -10.67 0.69
N GLN A 80 21.82 -10.13 1.55
CA GLN A 80 21.07 -10.92 2.54
C GLN A 80 20.06 -11.86 1.87
N ILE A 81 19.42 -11.43 0.79
CA ILE A 81 18.52 -12.30 0.00
C ILE A 81 19.30 -13.42 -0.67
N VAL A 82 20.49 -13.14 -1.21
CA VAL A 82 21.39 -14.18 -1.78
C VAL A 82 21.76 -15.23 -0.73
N ASP A 83 22.05 -14.82 0.50
CA ASP A 83 22.29 -15.73 1.62
C ASP A 83 21.05 -16.58 1.96
N CYS A 84 19.86 -15.98 1.90
CA CYS A 84 18.59 -16.70 2.10
C CYS A 84 18.35 -17.78 1.02
N PHE A 85 18.75 -17.55 -0.22
CA PHE A 85 18.70 -18.60 -1.27
C PHE A 85 19.55 -19.83 -0.95
N GLN A 86 20.62 -19.66 -0.18
CA GLN A 86 21.51 -20.75 0.21
C GLN A 86 21.07 -21.44 1.50
N SER A 87 20.62 -20.65 2.47
CA SER A 87 20.45 -21.10 3.86
C SER A 87 19.00 -21.18 4.31
N GLY A 88 18.06 -20.67 3.51
CA GLY A 88 16.69 -20.45 3.95
C GLY A 88 16.57 -19.24 4.89
N GLY A 89 15.44 -19.11 5.57
CA GLY A 89 15.13 -17.96 6.42
C GLY A 89 14.65 -16.77 5.61
N GLY A 90 14.86 -15.56 6.13
CA GLY A 90 14.42 -14.32 5.48
C GLY A 90 15.13 -13.09 6.04
N VAL A 91 14.82 -11.93 5.48
CA VAL A 91 15.38 -10.63 5.86
C VAL A 91 14.35 -9.88 6.72
N PRO A 92 14.70 -9.49 7.97
CA PRO A 92 13.77 -8.84 8.87
C PRO A 92 13.35 -7.45 8.37
N TYR A 93 12.16 -7.04 8.72
CA TYR A 93 11.53 -5.77 8.27
C TYR A 93 12.40 -4.53 8.57
N SER A 94 13.17 -4.55 9.66
CA SER A 94 14.08 -3.46 10.04
C SER A 94 15.18 -3.13 9.04
N GLU A 95 15.51 -4.06 8.14
CA GLU A 95 16.53 -3.87 7.10
C GLU A 95 16.01 -2.99 5.93
N TYR A 96 14.69 -2.87 5.79
CA TYR A 96 14.03 -2.11 4.72
C TYR A 96 13.74 -0.66 5.14
N THR A 97 14.77 0.08 5.46
CA THR A 97 14.73 1.42 6.11
C THR A 97 13.88 2.49 5.43
N THR A 98 13.56 2.35 4.14
CA THR A 98 12.75 3.31 3.38
C THR A 98 11.41 2.74 2.92
N PHE A 99 11.08 1.52 3.32
CA PHE A 99 9.89 0.82 2.85
C PHE A 99 8.60 1.55 3.23
N HIS A 100 8.46 1.94 4.49
CA HIS A 100 7.29 2.69 4.97
C HIS A 100 7.04 3.98 4.16
N ALA A 101 8.10 4.73 3.85
CA ALA A 101 7.95 5.97 3.09
C ALA A 101 7.48 5.71 1.64
N VAL A 102 8.01 4.66 0.99
CA VAL A 102 7.59 4.26 -0.36
C VAL A 102 6.14 3.77 -0.36
N MET A 103 5.76 2.95 0.62
CA MET A 103 4.40 2.45 0.76
C MET A 103 3.41 3.56 1.11
N ALA A 104 3.78 4.50 1.98
CA ALA A 104 2.95 5.64 2.31
C ALA A 104 2.65 6.51 1.06
N GLU A 105 3.66 6.79 0.23
CA GLU A 105 3.46 7.54 -1.02
C GLU A 105 2.57 6.78 -2.02
N ALA A 106 2.74 5.46 -2.16
CA ALA A 106 1.92 4.62 -3.03
C ALA A 106 0.47 4.54 -2.52
N SER A 107 0.28 4.38 -1.23
CA SER A 107 -1.04 4.32 -0.59
C SER A 107 -1.78 5.66 -0.72
N ALA A 108 -1.10 6.79 -0.46
CA ALA A 108 -1.69 8.11 -0.64
C ALA A 108 -2.16 8.34 -2.09
N ALA A 109 -1.31 8.03 -3.08
CA ALA A 109 -1.68 8.17 -4.49
C ALA A 109 -2.95 7.39 -4.87
N ARG A 110 -3.19 6.24 -4.24
CA ARG A 110 -4.36 5.39 -4.46
C ARG A 110 -5.58 5.86 -3.65
N PHE A 111 -5.41 6.04 -2.35
CA PHE A 111 -6.54 6.27 -1.44
C PHE A 111 -7.13 7.67 -1.53
N ASP A 112 -6.33 8.71 -1.82
CA ASP A 112 -6.83 10.06 -2.05
C ASP A 112 -7.90 10.13 -3.15
N SER A 113 -7.79 9.27 -4.16
CA SER A 113 -8.66 9.30 -5.33
C SER A 113 -9.71 8.19 -5.38
N LEU A 114 -9.50 7.07 -4.69
CA LEU A 114 -10.33 5.87 -4.89
C LEU A 114 -11.03 5.38 -3.62
N LEU A 115 -10.50 5.66 -2.42
CA LEU A 115 -10.99 5.01 -1.19
C LEU A 115 -12.47 5.27 -0.94
N VAL A 116 -12.85 6.53 -0.82
CA VAL A 116 -14.23 6.89 -0.48
C VAL A 116 -15.19 6.69 -1.67
N GLN A 117 -14.75 7.05 -2.87
CA GLN A 117 -15.61 7.07 -4.06
C GLN A 117 -15.81 5.72 -4.72
N SER A 118 -14.85 4.78 -4.55
CA SER A 118 -14.83 3.54 -5.34
C SER A 118 -14.59 2.28 -4.52
N VAL A 119 -13.79 2.36 -3.45
CA VAL A 119 -13.44 1.19 -2.63
C VAL A 119 -14.50 0.93 -1.56
N LEU A 120 -14.85 1.95 -0.76
CA LEU A 120 -15.87 1.78 0.28
C LEU A 120 -17.24 1.33 -0.27
N PRO A 121 -17.73 1.82 -1.43
CA PRO A 121 -19.02 1.38 -2.00
C PRO A 121 -19.11 -0.12 -2.34
N ILE A 122 -18.02 -0.88 -2.33
CA ILE A 122 -18.05 -2.35 -2.42
C ILE A 122 -18.83 -2.95 -1.25
N VAL A 123 -18.80 -2.30 -0.09
CA VAL A 123 -19.47 -2.78 1.13
C VAL A 123 -20.91 -2.25 1.16
N PRO A 124 -21.91 -3.13 1.28
CA PRO A 124 -23.31 -2.72 1.24
C PRO A 124 -23.67 -1.66 2.31
N ASN A 125 -24.27 -0.56 1.88
CA ASN A 125 -24.75 0.55 2.72
C ASN A 125 -23.67 1.16 3.64
N ILE A 126 -22.39 1.05 3.27
CA ILE A 126 -21.31 1.46 4.16
C ILE A 126 -21.31 2.97 4.43
N GLU A 127 -21.62 3.79 3.42
CA GLU A 127 -21.65 5.24 3.57
C GLU A 127 -22.72 5.67 4.60
N GLU A 128 -23.93 5.13 4.49
CA GLU A 128 -25.01 5.41 5.46
C GLU A 128 -24.63 4.95 6.87
N ARG A 129 -23.97 3.80 6.99
CA ARG A 129 -23.48 3.28 8.28
C ARG A 129 -22.41 4.19 8.86
N LEU A 130 -21.42 4.60 8.08
CA LEU A 130 -20.34 5.51 8.49
C LEU A 130 -20.90 6.89 8.87
N GLU A 131 -21.88 7.41 8.13
CA GLU A 131 -22.56 8.66 8.46
C GLU A 131 -23.42 8.57 9.72
N SER A 132 -23.96 7.40 10.05
CA SER A 132 -24.71 7.18 11.28
C SER A 132 -23.85 7.06 12.54
N GLY A 133 -22.57 6.73 12.37
CA GLY A 133 -21.59 6.52 13.42
C GLY A 133 -21.42 5.04 13.77
N ILE A 134 -20.32 4.43 13.31
CA ILE A 134 -19.94 3.06 13.60
C ILE A 134 -18.46 3.00 14.04
N SER A 135 -18.05 1.85 14.59
CA SER A 135 -16.66 1.59 14.96
C SER A 135 -15.94 0.89 13.80
N VAL A 136 -14.83 1.44 13.35
CA VAL A 136 -14.03 0.97 12.22
C VAL A 136 -12.60 0.70 12.66
N ALA A 137 -11.99 -0.38 12.17
CA ALA A 137 -10.56 -0.59 12.31
C ALA A 137 -9.88 -0.76 10.96
N ASP A 138 -8.61 -0.34 10.88
CA ASP A 138 -7.69 -0.67 9.79
C ASP A 138 -6.52 -1.46 10.38
N ILE A 139 -6.39 -2.73 10.03
CA ILE A 139 -5.43 -3.65 10.64
C ILE A 139 -4.26 -3.88 9.68
N GLY A 140 -3.05 -3.59 10.14
CA GLY A 140 -1.88 -3.39 9.30
C GLY A 140 -1.94 -2.04 8.60
N CYS A 141 -2.33 -0.99 9.35
CA CYS A 141 -2.60 0.33 8.79
C CYS A 141 -1.35 1.09 8.30
N GLY A 142 -0.15 0.60 8.60
CA GLY A 142 1.10 1.27 8.27
C GLY A 142 1.12 2.71 8.80
N SER A 143 1.41 3.68 7.94
CA SER A 143 1.40 5.11 8.25
C SER A 143 0.01 5.73 8.39
N GLY A 144 -1.06 4.93 8.38
CA GLY A 144 -2.41 5.34 8.73
C GLY A 144 -3.16 6.20 7.72
N HIS A 145 -2.63 6.41 6.51
CA HIS A 145 -3.24 7.33 5.56
C HIS A 145 -4.69 6.95 5.19
N ALA A 146 -4.94 5.67 4.89
CA ALA A 146 -6.30 5.21 4.53
C ALA A 146 -7.32 5.49 5.63
N ILE A 147 -6.97 5.18 6.88
CA ILE A 147 -7.89 5.37 8.00
C ILE A 147 -8.07 6.86 8.35
N ASN A 148 -7.05 7.69 8.15
CA ASN A 148 -7.16 9.14 8.30
C ASN A 148 -8.09 9.76 7.25
N VAL A 149 -8.02 9.30 6.00
CA VAL A 149 -8.95 9.69 4.93
C VAL A 149 -10.39 9.32 5.29
N MET A 150 -10.63 8.11 5.80
CA MET A 150 -11.95 7.69 6.27
C MET A 150 -12.43 8.52 7.46
N ALA A 151 -11.56 8.77 8.44
CA ALA A 151 -11.91 9.58 9.63
C ALA A 151 -12.28 11.02 9.27
N GLN A 152 -11.57 11.61 8.31
CA GLN A 152 -11.87 12.94 7.80
C GLN A 152 -13.22 12.97 7.07
N ALA A 153 -13.53 11.95 6.27
CA ALA A 153 -14.76 11.88 5.50
C ALA A 153 -16.00 11.60 6.38
N PHE A 154 -15.85 10.88 7.49
CA PHE A 154 -16.96 10.40 8.31
C PHE A 154 -16.80 10.75 9.81
N PRO A 155 -16.99 12.01 10.17
CA PRO A 155 -16.68 12.51 11.53
C PRO A 155 -17.55 11.95 12.65
N LYS A 156 -18.64 11.24 12.34
CA LYS A 156 -19.50 10.61 13.37
C LYS A 156 -19.04 9.21 13.76
N SER A 157 -18.24 8.56 12.89
CA SER A 157 -17.68 7.24 13.14
C SER A 157 -16.38 7.35 13.90
N THR A 158 -16.00 6.28 14.60
CA THR A 158 -14.73 6.17 15.33
C THR A 158 -13.81 5.20 14.61
N PHE A 159 -12.54 5.54 14.55
CA PHE A 159 -11.55 4.82 13.76
C PHE A 159 -10.37 4.40 14.64
N THR A 160 -9.89 3.17 14.44
CA THR A 160 -8.72 2.62 15.14
C THR A 160 -7.74 2.04 14.13
N GLY A 161 -6.57 2.65 13.96
CA GLY A 161 -5.47 2.10 13.18
C GLY A 161 -4.60 1.18 14.03
N ILE A 162 -4.29 0.00 13.54
CA ILE A 162 -3.47 -1.00 14.26
C ILE A 162 -2.30 -1.41 13.38
N ASP A 163 -1.07 -1.24 13.89
CA ASP A 163 0.15 -1.71 13.23
C ASP A 163 1.21 -2.08 14.26
N PHE A 164 2.12 -3.00 13.92
CA PHE A 164 3.19 -3.41 14.84
C PHE A 164 4.36 -2.40 14.87
N SER A 165 4.53 -1.60 13.82
CA SER A 165 5.63 -0.64 13.68
C SER A 165 5.36 0.64 14.47
N SER A 166 6.19 0.89 15.49
CA SER A 166 6.11 2.15 16.26
C SER A 166 6.41 3.38 15.40
N GLU A 167 7.27 3.25 14.39
CA GLU A 167 7.61 4.32 13.47
C GLU A 167 6.40 4.67 12.59
N ALA A 168 5.75 3.68 11.99
CA ALA A 168 4.56 3.87 11.18
C ALA A 168 3.42 4.50 12.00
N ILE A 169 3.17 4.02 13.21
CA ILE A 169 2.17 4.57 14.13
C ILE A 169 2.49 6.04 14.52
N SER A 170 3.77 6.40 14.67
CA SER A 170 4.14 7.80 14.92
C SER A 170 3.74 8.70 13.75
N VAL A 171 4.06 8.29 12.52
CA VAL A 171 3.69 9.02 11.31
C VAL A 171 2.16 9.13 11.17
N ALA A 172 1.44 8.04 11.45
CA ALA A 172 -0.02 8.03 11.39
C ALA A 172 -0.66 9.05 12.35
N ARG A 173 -0.14 9.14 13.58
CA ARG A 173 -0.59 10.13 14.57
C ARG A 173 -0.25 11.56 14.17
N GLU A 174 0.94 11.80 13.60
CA GLU A 174 1.35 13.11 13.11
C GLU A 174 0.42 13.59 11.98
N GLU A 175 0.05 12.72 11.05
CA GLU A 175 -0.89 13.04 9.99
C GLU A 175 -2.29 13.35 10.57
N ALA A 176 -2.81 12.51 11.47
CA ALA A 176 -4.10 12.75 12.12
C ALA A 176 -4.14 14.10 12.87
N GLN A 177 -3.06 14.43 13.59
CA GLN A 177 -2.92 15.69 14.28
C GLN A 177 -2.87 16.88 13.30
N HIS A 178 -2.14 16.74 12.18
CA HIS A 178 -2.07 17.76 11.14
C HIS A 178 -3.44 18.04 10.49
N LEU A 179 -4.23 16.98 10.32
CA LEU A 179 -5.60 17.04 9.79
C LEU A 179 -6.65 17.45 10.84
N ASN A 180 -6.24 17.63 12.12
CA ASN A 180 -7.10 17.94 13.27
C ASN A 180 -8.23 16.91 13.46
N LEU A 181 -7.92 15.62 13.31
CA LEU A 181 -8.86 14.53 13.54
C LEU A 181 -8.94 14.21 15.03
N ASP A 182 -10.17 14.11 15.57
CA ASP A 182 -10.46 13.74 16.97
C ASP A 182 -11.20 12.40 17.10
N ASN A 183 -11.53 11.79 15.97
CA ASN A 183 -12.26 10.53 15.87
C ASN A 183 -11.39 9.34 15.41
N VAL A 184 -10.06 9.45 15.46
CA VAL A 184 -9.14 8.36 15.13
C VAL A 184 -8.10 8.15 16.23
N GLU A 185 -7.82 6.89 16.54
CA GLU A 185 -6.73 6.49 17.44
C GLU A 185 -5.82 5.45 16.78
N PHE A 186 -4.59 5.34 17.26
CA PHE A 186 -3.60 4.40 16.72
C PHE A 186 -3.00 3.55 17.82
N LEU A 187 -3.02 2.22 17.63
CA LEU A 187 -2.50 1.22 18.55
C LEU A 187 -1.30 0.51 17.94
N GLN A 188 -0.18 0.51 18.67
CA GLN A 188 0.95 -0.34 18.30
C GLN A 188 0.68 -1.75 18.82
N GLN A 189 0.32 -2.67 17.90
CA GLN A 189 0.00 -4.05 18.23
C GLN A 189 0.28 -4.98 17.05
N ASP A 190 0.80 -6.17 17.33
CA ASP A 190 0.94 -7.24 16.35
C ASP A 190 -0.44 -7.80 15.97
N ALA A 191 -0.75 -7.77 14.69
CA ALA A 191 -2.02 -8.25 14.15
C ALA A 191 -2.26 -9.76 14.35
N ALA A 192 -1.21 -10.55 14.56
CA ALA A 192 -1.33 -11.96 14.91
C ALA A 192 -1.79 -12.19 16.37
N ASN A 193 -1.81 -11.16 17.19
CA ASN A 193 -2.13 -11.21 18.61
C ASN A 193 -3.26 -10.23 19.00
N LEU A 194 -4.22 -10.01 18.10
CA LEU A 194 -5.40 -9.19 18.39
C LEU A 194 -6.21 -9.82 19.54
N GLN A 195 -6.40 -9.04 20.62
CA GLN A 195 -7.20 -9.46 21.77
C GLN A 195 -8.50 -8.62 21.87
N LEU A 196 -9.10 -8.36 20.71
CA LEU A 196 -10.34 -7.62 20.58
C LEU A 196 -11.47 -8.60 20.28
N ASN A 197 -12.61 -8.38 20.87
CA ASN A 197 -13.79 -9.23 20.65
C ASN A 197 -14.99 -8.35 20.34
N GLU A 198 -15.58 -8.55 19.18
CA GLU A 198 -16.79 -7.85 18.72
C GLU A 198 -16.73 -6.32 18.91
N ALA A 199 -15.54 -5.75 18.62
CA ALA A 199 -15.27 -4.34 18.86
C ALA A 199 -15.72 -3.45 17.67
N PHE A 200 -15.65 -3.99 16.44
CA PHE A 200 -15.79 -3.19 15.23
C PHE A 200 -16.97 -3.64 14.38
N ASP A 201 -17.66 -2.67 13.78
CA ASP A 201 -18.72 -2.87 12.80
C ASP A 201 -18.15 -3.13 11.40
N PHE A 202 -16.99 -2.54 11.12
CA PHE A 202 -16.29 -2.64 9.86
C PHE A 202 -14.78 -2.70 10.07
N ILE A 203 -14.11 -3.57 9.35
CA ILE A 203 -12.65 -3.70 9.38
C ILE A 203 -12.11 -3.60 7.95
N THR A 204 -10.97 -2.94 7.77
CA THR A 204 -10.20 -2.90 6.54
C THR A 204 -8.81 -3.51 6.74
N THR A 205 -8.24 -4.07 5.68
CA THR A 205 -6.82 -4.40 5.55
C THR A 205 -6.40 -4.11 4.13
N PHE A 206 -5.33 -3.36 3.95
CA PHE A 206 -4.82 -2.98 2.64
C PHE A 206 -3.39 -3.45 2.47
N ASP A 207 -3.19 -4.45 1.60
CA ASP A 207 -1.88 -5.06 1.30
C ASP A 207 -1.11 -5.55 2.54
N ALA A 208 -1.82 -6.01 3.58
CA ALA A 208 -1.25 -6.31 4.89
C ALA A 208 -1.25 -7.79 5.26
N VAL A 209 -2.09 -8.64 4.62
CA VAL A 209 -2.25 -10.04 5.02
C VAL A 209 -1.11 -10.91 4.48
N HIS A 210 -0.64 -10.66 3.28
CA HIS A 210 0.30 -11.51 2.56
C HIS A 210 1.74 -11.49 3.08
N ASP A 211 2.12 -10.44 3.80
CA ASP A 211 3.46 -10.29 4.37
C ASP A 211 3.55 -10.68 5.86
N GLN A 212 2.41 -11.00 6.47
CA GLN A 212 2.38 -11.43 7.87
C GLN A 212 3.13 -12.75 8.08
N ALA A 213 3.81 -12.86 9.22
CA ALA A 213 4.37 -14.14 9.65
C ALA A 213 3.27 -15.18 9.90
N HIS A 214 2.17 -14.76 10.55
CA HIS A 214 1.07 -15.65 10.94
C HIS A 214 -0.28 -15.17 10.37
N PRO A 215 -0.47 -15.20 9.04
CA PRO A 215 -1.67 -14.65 8.40
C PRO A 215 -2.97 -15.30 8.89
N ARG A 216 -2.96 -16.61 9.16
CA ARG A 216 -4.14 -17.32 9.70
C ARG A 216 -4.53 -16.82 11.09
N LYS A 217 -3.54 -16.49 11.96
CA LYS A 217 -3.82 -15.91 13.28
C LYS A 217 -4.38 -14.51 13.15
N MET A 218 -3.80 -13.68 12.27
CA MET A 218 -4.32 -12.34 11.99
C MET A 218 -5.77 -12.42 11.52
N VAL A 219 -6.09 -13.25 10.51
CA VAL A 219 -7.44 -13.37 9.97
C VAL A 219 -8.43 -13.89 11.02
N SER A 220 -8.02 -14.85 11.86
CA SER A 220 -8.84 -15.32 12.99
C SER A 220 -9.08 -14.22 14.03
N GLY A 221 -8.06 -13.39 14.29
CA GLY A 221 -8.18 -12.22 15.17
C GLY A 221 -9.13 -11.16 14.59
N ILE A 222 -9.07 -10.91 13.27
CA ILE A 222 -10.00 -10.02 12.57
C ILE A 222 -11.43 -10.53 12.71
N TYR A 223 -11.64 -11.85 12.50
CA TYR A 223 -12.97 -12.47 12.67
C TYR A 223 -13.51 -12.27 14.09
N ALA A 224 -12.69 -12.50 15.11
CA ALA A 224 -13.10 -12.33 16.50
C ALA A 224 -13.40 -10.84 16.83
N SER A 225 -12.64 -9.91 16.27
CA SER A 225 -12.79 -8.47 16.51
C SER A 225 -14.00 -7.85 15.82
N LEU A 226 -14.52 -8.50 14.79
CA LEU A 226 -15.67 -8.01 14.02
C LEU A 226 -16.97 -8.39 14.75
N LYS A 227 -17.92 -7.45 14.86
CA LYS A 227 -19.25 -7.72 15.40
C LYS A 227 -20.04 -8.67 14.49
N PRO A 228 -21.00 -9.46 15.04
CA PRO A 228 -21.95 -10.20 14.21
C PRO A 228 -22.63 -9.29 13.19
N GLY A 229 -22.72 -9.73 11.93
CA GLY A 229 -23.23 -8.92 10.82
C GLY A 229 -22.31 -7.78 10.35
N GLY A 230 -21.09 -7.71 10.87
CA GLY A 230 -20.06 -6.80 10.39
C GLY A 230 -19.38 -7.27 9.10
N TYR A 231 -18.66 -6.36 8.47
CA TYR A 231 -17.92 -6.61 7.24
C TYR A 231 -16.42 -6.38 7.41
N TRP A 232 -15.65 -7.22 6.76
CA TRP A 232 -14.22 -7.02 6.54
C TRP A 232 -13.96 -6.84 5.04
N LEU A 233 -13.31 -5.73 4.67
CA LEU A 233 -12.83 -5.46 3.32
C LEU A 233 -11.31 -5.62 3.28
N CYS A 234 -10.85 -6.64 2.59
CA CYS A 234 -9.43 -6.92 2.39
C CYS A 234 -9.05 -6.55 0.95
N ALA A 235 -8.08 -5.66 0.78
CA ALA A 235 -7.42 -5.47 -0.50
C ALA A 235 -6.07 -6.17 -0.50
N ASP A 236 -5.78 -6.90 -1.58
CA ASP A 236 -4.50 -7.58 -1.77
C ASP A 236 -4.23 -7.81 -3.26
N LEU A 237 -2.97 -8.11 -3.62
CA LEU A 237 -2.57 -8.23 -5.01
C LEU A 237 -3.49 -9.16 -5.80
N CYS A 238 -3.86 -8.72 -6.98
CA CYS A 238 -4.66 -9.48 -7.92
C CYS A 238 -3.81 -10.55 -8.61
N ALA A 239 -3.70 -11.71 -7.99
CA ALA A 239 -2.96 -12.84 -8.53
C ALA A 239 -3.76 -14.13 -8.38
N SER A 240 -3.35 -15.17 -9.12
CA SER A 240 -3.76 -16.54 -8.88
C SER A 240 -2.74 -17.25 -7.97
N SER A 241 -3.20 -18.19 -7.16
CA SER A 241 -2.32 -19.09 -6.40
C SER A 241 -1.61 -20.12 -7.30
N HIS A 242 -1.97 -20.18 -8.58
CA HIS A 242 -1.41 -21.10 -9.57
C HIS A 242 -0.53 -20.32 -10.56
N LEU A 243 0.78 -20.58 -10.55
CA LEU A 243 1.75 -19.89 -11.40
C LEU A 243 1.33 -19.87 -12.88
N GLY A 244 0.77 -20.97 -13.38
CA GLY A 244 0.34 -21.06 -14.78
C GLY A 244 -0.71 -20.02 -15.18
N GLU A 245 -1.53 -19.55 -14.24
CA GLU A 245 -2.54 -18.51 -14.46
C GLU A 245 -1.98 -17.08 -14.32
N ASN A 246 -0.72 -16.94 -13.89
CA ASN A 246 -0.01 -15.68 -13.77
C ASN A 246 1.01 -15.44 -14.90
N LEU A 247 1.12 -16.33 -15.90
CA LEU A 247 2.13 -16.21 -16.96
C LEU A 247 1.99 -14.92 -17.78
N ASP A 248 0.74 -14.52 -18.05
CA ASP A 248 0.41 -13.29 -18.77
C ASP A 248 0.03 -12.12 -17.84
N HIS A 249 0.33 -12.25 -16.53
CA HIS A 249 0.00 -11.20 -15.57
C HIS A 249 0.82 -9.93 -15.83
N PRO A 250 0.19 -8.74 -16.02
CA PRO A 250 0.87 -7.53 -16.50
C PRO A 250 2.02 -7.06 -15.59
N ILE A 251 1.93 -7.33 -14.29
CA ILE A 251 2.97 -7.01 -13.31
C ILE A 251 3.53 -8.27 -12.61
N GLY A 252 3.33 -9.47 -13.20
CA GLY A 252 3.71 -10.73 -12.56
C GLY A 252 5.20 -10.81 -12.19
N THR A 253 6.10 -10.43 -13.12
CA THR A 253 7.54 -10.39 -12.85
C THR A 253 7.86 -9.45 -11.68
N PHE A 254 7.28 -8.25 -11.65
CA PHE A 254 7.46 -7.29 -10.56
C PHE A 254 6.91 -7.86 -9.25
N GLY A 255 5.69 -8.38 -9.24
CA GLY A 255 5.03 -8.95 -8.06
C GLY A 255 5.84 -10.09 -7.44
N TYR A 256 6.30 -11.06 -8.22
CA TYR A 256 7.16 -12.16 -7.73
C TYR A 256 8.53 -11.67 -7.25
N THR A 257 9.12 -10.67 -7.93
CA THR A 257 10.42 -10.11 -7.51
C THR A 257 10.30 -9.41 -6.16
N VAL A 258 9.31 -8.54 -6.01
CA VAL A 258 9.07 -7.86 -4.72
C VAL A 258 8.70 -8.87 -3.64
N SER A 259 7.86 -9.86 -3.95
CA SER A 259 7.51 -10.94 -3.02
C SER A 259 8.75 -11.68 -2.51
N CYS A 260 9.64 -12.10 -3.41
CA CYS A 260 10.88 -12.80 -3.06
C CYS A 260 11.81 -11.93 -2.21
N MET A 261 11.95 -10.65 -2.56
CA MET A 261 12.92 -9.75 -1.92
C MET A 261 12.36 -9.00 -0.69
N HIS A 262 11.04 -9.05 -0.46
CA HIS A 262 10.38 -8.37 0.68
C HIS A 262 9.30 -9.25 1.32
N CYS A 263 8.09 -9.32 0.79
CA CYS A 263 6.91 -9.85 1.48
C CYS A 263 7.13 -11.29 2.00
N MET A 264 7.54 -12.21 1.13
CA MET A 264 7.84 -13.60 1.52
C MET A 264 9.03 -13.64 2.48
N SER A 265 10.10 -12.90 2.16
CA SER A 265 11.34 -12.89 2.95
C SER A 265 11.10 -12.35 4.36
N VAL A 266 10.35 -11.26 4.50
CA VAL A 266 9.98 -10.71 5.82
C VAL A 266 9.20 -11.73 6.63
N SER A 267 8.18 -12.35 6.06
CA SER A 267 7.41 -13.40 6.74
C SER A 267 8.33 -14.53 7.24
N LEU A 268 9.22 -15.05 6.39
CA LEU A 268 10.15 -16.12 6.73
C LEU A 268 11.19 -15.71 7.79
N ALA A 269 11.57 -14.43 7.88
CA ALA A 269 12.49 -13.93 8.91
C ALA A 269 11.89 -14.07 10.33
N TYR A 270 10.58 -14.14 10.44
CA TYR A 270 9.85 -14.34 11.70
C TYR A 270 9.22 -15.74 11.80
N GLU A 271 9.82 -16.74 11.16
CA GLU A 271 9.37 -18.13 11.13
C GLU A 271 7.91 -18.27 10.61
N GLY A 272 7.53 -17.39 9.69
CA GLY A 272 6.17 -17.30 9.17
C GLY A 272 5.88 -18.26 8.01
N GLU A 273 4.63 -18.21 7.53
CA GLU A 273 4.13 -19.06 6.44
C GLU A 273 4.73 -18.70 5.06
N GLY A 274 5.27 -17.48 4.90
CA GLY A 274 5.89 -17.03 3.65
C GLY A 274 4.94 -16.98 2.47
N LEU A 275 3.70 -16.50 2.66
CA LEU A 275 2.69 -16.41 1.59
C LEU A 275 3.22 -15.61 0.40
N GLY A 276 3.77 -14.42 0.67
CA GLY A 276 4.27 -13.50 -0.34
C GLY A 276 3.17 -12.81 -1.15
N ALA A 277 3.53 -11.74 -1.82
CA ALA A 277 2.60 -10.86 -2.53
C ALA A 277 1.73 -11.57 -3.59
N MET A 278 2.24 -12.65 -4.19
CA MET A 278 1.55 -13.40 -5.25
C MET A 278 0.82 -14.65 -4.73
N TRP A 279 0.38 -14.65 -3.47
CA TRP A 279 -0.32 -15.79 -2.82
C TRP A 279 -1.65 -16.17 -3.46
N GLY A 280 -2.32 -15.21 -4.08
CA GLY A 280 -3.43 -15.41 -4.99
C GLY A 280 -4.80 -15.63 -4.36
N ALA A 281 -5.82 -15.44 -5.17
CA ALA A 281 -7.22 -15.41 -4.73
C ALA A 281 -7.72 -16.74 -4.15
N GLN A 282 -7.19 -17.86 -4.61
CA GLN A 282 -7.61 -19.20 -4.14
C GLN A 282 -7.14 -19.42 -2.69
N LYS A 283 -5.86 -19.07 -2.40
CA LYS A 283 -5.31 -19.18 -1.06
C LYS A 283 -5.95 -18.17 -0.10
N ALA A 284 -6.23 -16.95 -0.57
CA ALA A 284 -6.95 -15.95 0.20
C ALA A 284 -8.33 -16.47 0.65
N ARG A 285 -9.13 -17.00 -0.29
CA ARG A 285 -10.44 -17.57 0.01
C ARG A 285 -10.36 -18.74 0.99
N GLU A 286 -9.36 -19.62 0.84
CA GLU A 286 -9.13 -20.73 1.78
C GLU A 286 -8.93 -20.18 3.21
N ILE A 287 -7.97 -19.27 3.41
CA ILE A 287 -7.64 -18.72 4.73
C ILE A 287 -8.84 -17.98 5.35
N PHE A 288 -9.57 -17.20 4.55
CA PHE A 288 -10.71 -16.44 5.04
C PHE A 288 -11.87 -17.36 5.45
N THR A 289 -12.14 -18.39 4.66
CA THR A 289 -13.20 -19.38 4.95
C THR A 289 -12.85 -20.24 6.17
N ASP A 290 -11.58 -20.66 6.29
CA ASP A 290 -11.09 -21.42 7.44
C ASP A 290 -11.25 -20.64 8.76
N ALA A 291 -11.13 -19.31 8.71
CA ALA A 291 -11.36 -18.44 9.88
C ALA A 291 -12.84 -18.21 10.21
N GLY A 292 -13.76 -18.65 9.34
CA GLY A 292 -15.20 -18.53 9.54
C GLY A 292 -15.88 -17.43 8.72
N PHE A 293 -15.13 -16.69 7.91
CA PHE A 293 -15.72 -15.67 7.04
C PHE A 293 -16.49 -16.28 5.86
N ARG A 294 -17.56 -15.63 5.47
CA ARG A 294 -18.14 -15.79 4.15
C ARG A 294 -17.57 -14.74 3.22
N VAL A 295 -16.91 -15.16 2.14
CA VAL A 295 -16.46 -14.29 1.06
C VAL A 295 -17.64 -14.01 0.14
N GLU A 296 -18.23 -12.84 0.27
CA GLU A 296 -19.43 -12.42 -0.48
C GLU A 296 -19.07 -12.08 -1.93
N GLU A 297 -17.97 -11.37 -2.12
CA GLU A 297 -17.53 -10.86 -3.43
C GLU A 297 -16.01 -10.74 -3.49
N VAL A 298 -15.46 -10.81 -4.69
CA VAL A 298 -14.10 -10.34 -5.03
C VAL A 298 -14.24 -9.33 -6.14
N ALA A 299 -14.19 -8.07 -5.76
CA ALA A 299 -14.38 -6.94 -6.66
C ALA A 299 -13.05 -6.43 -7.26
N ARG A 300 -13.16 -5.71 -8.35
CA ARG A 300 -12.09 -4.90 -8.95
C ARG A 300 -12.52 -3.44 -8.95
N VAL A 301 -11.57 -2.54 -8.75
CA VAL A 301 -11.81 -1.10 -8.76
C VAL A 301 -11.13 -0.46 -9.97
N ASP A 302 -11.89 0.30 -10.74
CA ASP A 302 -11.34 1.06 -11.86
C ASP A 302 -10.33 2.09 -11.33
N GLY A 303 -9.14 2.10 -11.91
CA GLY A 303 -8.03 2.93 -11.44
C GLY A 303 -7.07 2.22 -10.46
N ASP A 304 -7.45 1.04 -9.94
CA ASP A 304 -6.55 0.14 -9.22
C ASP A 304 -6.49 -1.23 -9.91
N ALA A 305 -5.61 -1.35 -10.88
CA ALA A 305 -5.43 -2.60 -11.62
C ALA A 305 -4.64 -3.66 -10.82
N GLY A 306 -3.99 -3.27 -9.73
CA GLY A 306 -3.09 -4.12 -8.95
C GLY A 306 -3.78 -5.04 -7.96
N ASN A 307 -4.96 -4.66 -7.46
CA ASN A 307 -5.57 -5.34 -6.32
C ASN A 307 -6.91 -6.00 -6.63
N ASN A 308 -7.18 -7.09 -5.91
CA ASN A 308 -8.51 -7.61 -5.64
C ASN A 308 -9.01 -7.03 -4.32
N TYR A 309 -10.30 -6.79 -4.24
CA TYR A 309 -11.00 -6.36 -3.04
C TYR A 309 -11.95 -7.47 -2.60
N TYR A 310 -11.64 -8.12 -1.49
CA TYR A 310 -12.42 -9.22 -0.94
C TYR A 310 -13.40 -8.67 0.08
N LEU A 311 -14.69 -8.72 -0.23
CA LEU A 311 -15.75 -8.42 0.74
C LEU A 311 -16.05 -9.69 1.53
N CYS A 312 -15.79 -9.64 2.82
CA CYS A 312 -16.03 -10.74 3.73
C CYS A 312 -17.05 -10.34 4.81
N SER A 313 -17.96 -11.25 5.16
CA SER A 313 -18.93 -11.02 6.22
C SER A 313 -18.75 -12.01 7.37
N ARG A 314 -18.98 -11.53 8.61
CA ARG A 314 -19.17 -12.38 9.77
C ARG A 314 -20.66 -12.68 9.89
N GLN A 315 -21.01 -13.96 9.81
CA GLN A 315 -22.41 -14.42 9.98
C GLN A 315 -22.88 -14.17 11.41
N ASN A 316 -24.21 -13.97 11.59
CA ASN A 316 -24.84 -13.80 12.90
C ASN A 316 -24.83 -15.09 13.73
#